data_8e1e6a98489bf602e606180bb2065297
#
_entry.id   8e1e6a98489bf602e606180bb2065297
#
_cell.length_a   1.000
_cell.length_b   1.000
_cell.length_c   1.000
_cell.angle_alpha   90.00
_cell.angle_beta   90.00
_cell.angle_gamma   90.00
#
_symmetry.space_group_name_H-M   'P 1'
#
loop_
_entity.id
_entity.type
_entity.pdbx_description
1 polymer ?
#
loop_
_entity_poly.entity_id
_entity_poly.type
_entity_poly.pdbx_seq_one_letter_code
_entity_poly.pdbx_strand_id
1 'polypeptide(L)'
;MSSDATAAGVVLAAGAGTRYGMPKVFAEKGLWLQKAVAALRDGGCGEVFVVLGAAGPDTVNLPAPARAVHAGQWAQGLSASLRAGLEAVRAQSGAAFAVVHLVDTPDVGAGVVARVLTTANASDSGLARAVYAGRPGHPVVLARRHWPVLLGELHGDVGAGPFLRARTDVIAVECGDLASGADIDTPGA
;
A
#
# COMPACT_ATOMS: atom_id res chain seq x y z
N MET A 1 20.95 9.48 19.17
CA MET A 1 20.68 8.31 18.33
C MET A 1 19.24 8.42 17.85
N SER A 2 19.04 8.86 16.62
CA SER A 2 17.70 8.79 16.02
C SER A 2 17.34 7.31 15.93
N SER A 3 16.35 6.90 16.70
CA SER A 3 15.67 5.62 16.50
C SER A 3 15.05 5.71 15.10
N ASP A 4 15.60 4.98 14.12
CA ASP A 4 14.96 4.87 12.81
C ASP A 4 13.54 4.37 13.06
N ALA A 5 12.57 5.22 12.76
CA ALA A 5 11.17 4.91 13.00
C ALA A 5 10.77 3.73 12.11
N THR A 6 10.34 2.65 12.73
CA THR A 6 9.99 1.41 12.02
C THR A 6 8.79 1.61 11.10
N ALA A 7 8.80 0.99 9.93
CA ALA A 7 7.71 1.01 8.97
C ALA A 7 7.15 -0.40 8.71
N ALA A 8 5.84 -0.49 8.52
CA ALA A 8 5.16 -1.69 8.06
C ALA A 8 4.54 -1.44 6.68
N GLY A 9 4.76 -2.36 5.77
CA GLY A 9 4.17 -2.34 4.44
C GLY A 9 2.77 -2.95 4.45
N VAL A 10 1.87 -2.37 3.66
CA VAL A 10 0.52 -2.88 3.42
C VAL A 10 0.29 -2.99 1.92
N VAL A 11 0.20 -4.21 1.40
CA VAL A 11 -0.18 -4.47 0.01
C VAL A 11 -1.69 -4.63 -0.06
N LEU A 12 -2.38 -3.77 -0.82
CA LEU A 12 -3.80 -3.92 -1.11
C LEU A 12 -3.98 -4.85 -2.31
N ALA A 13 -4.55 -6.03 -2.08
CA ALA A 13 -4.74 -7.10 -3.06
C ALA A 13 -6.10 -7.80 -2.92
N ALA A 14 -7.10 -7.12 -2.35
CA ALA A 14 -8.39 -7.72 -1.99
C ALA A 14 -9.41 -7.73 -3.14
N GLY A 15 -9.19 -6.99 -4.21
CA GLY A 15 -10.14 -6.83 -5.32
C GLY A 15 -10.34 -8.10 -6.14
N ALA A 16 -11.55 -8.28 -6.70
CA ALA A 16 -11.89 -9.40 -7.56
C ALA A 16 -11.23 -9.36 -8.95
N GLY A 17 -10.68 -8.21 -9.36
CA GLY A 17 -10.03 -8.05 -10.66
C GLY A 17 -10.98 -8.29 -11.84
N THR A 18 -12.22 -7.82 -11.75
CA THR A 18 -13.28 -8.09 -12.75
C THR A 18 -12.90 -7.64 -14.16
N ARG A 19 -12.22 -6.50 -14.30
CA ARG A 19 -11.71 -6.01 -15.61
C ARG A 19 -10.50 -6.79 -16.09
N TYR A 20 -9.67 -7.26 -15.16
CA TYR A 20 -8.49 -8.08 -15.46
C TYR A 20 -8.83 -9.55 -15.77
N GLY A 21 -10.01 -10.02 -15.31
CA GLY A 21 -10.50 -11.38 -15.50
C GLY A 21 -10.18 -12.36 -14.36
N MET A 22 -9.39 -11.92 -13.38
CA MET A 22 -9.08 -12.67 -12.15
C MET A 22 -8.58 -11.73 -11.06
N PRO A 23 -8.59 -12.14 -9.78
CA PRO A 23 -7.92 -11.38 -8.74
C PRO A 23 -6.45 -11.13 -9.06
N LYS A 24 -6.02 -9.85 -9.04
CA LYS A 24 -4.68 -9.43 -9.49
C LYS A 24 -3.54 -10.05 -8.66
N VAL A 25 -3.84 -10.59 -7.48
CA VAL A 25 -2.90 -11.37 -6.66
C VAL A 25 -2.35 -12.60 -7.39
N PHE A 26 -3.09 -13.13 -8.37
CA PHE A 26 -2.66 -14.26 -9.22
C PHE A 26 -2.03 -13.82 -10.54
N ALA A 27 -2.00 -12.52 -10.83
CA ALA A 27 -1.46 -12.01 -12.08
C ALA A 27 0.00 -12.47 -12.28
N GLU A 28 0.35 -12.83 -13.53
CA GLU A 28 1.65 -13.37 -13.88
C GLU A 28 2.10 -14.52 -12.95
N LYS A 29 1.17 -15.42 -12.62
CA LYS A 29 1.41 -16.56 -11.69
C LYS A 29 1.87 -16.11 -10.28
N GLY A 30 1.34 -14.98 -9.81
CA GLY A 30 1.69 -14.40 -8.51
C GLY A 30 2.93 -13.52 -8.51
N LEU A 31 3.54 -13.26 -9.66
CA LEU A 31 4.75 -12.42 -9.75
C LEU A 31 4.49 -10.98 -9.29
N TRP A 32 3.30 -10.41 -9.56
CA TRP A 32 2.98 -9.06 -9.13
C TRP A 32 2.95 -8.95 -7.60
N LEU A 33 2.36 -9.95 -6.92
CA LEU A 33 2.40 -10.00 -5.45
C LEU A 33 3.82 -10.12 -4.92
N GLN A 34 4.64 -10.98 -5.52
CA GLN A 34 6.04 -11.13 -5.14
C GLN A 34 6.80 -9.81 -5.27
N LYS A 35 6.61 -9.08 -6.39
CA LYS A 35 7.23 -7.76 -6.62
C LYS A 35 6.78 -6.74 -5.60
N ALA A 36 5.47 -6.65 -5.29
CA ALA A 36 4.93 -5.70 -4.32
C ALA A 36 5.49 -5.96 -2.91
N VAL A 37 5.55 -7.22 -2.47
CA VAL A 37 6.13 -7.59 -1.17
C VAL A 37 7.63 -7.28 -1.12
N ALA A 38 8.38 -7.63 -2.19
CA ALA A 38 9.81 -7.34 -2.28
C ALA A 38 10.08 -5.83 -2.27
N ALA A 39 9.29 -5.03 -3.01
CA ALA A 39 9.42 -3.58 -3.04
C ALA A 39 9.27 -2.95 -1.64
N LEU A 40 8.30 -3.41 -0.85
CA LEU A 40 8.10 -2.91 0.51
C LEU A 40 9.22 -3.36 1.46
N ARG A 41 9.57 -4.64 1.45
CA ARG A 41 10.64 -5.17 2.30
C ARG A 41 11.98 -4.50 2.00
N ASP A 42 12.39 -4.49 0.75
CA ASP A 42 13.69 -3.97 0.32
C ASP A 42 13.72 -2.43 0.34
N GLY A 43 12.54 -1.79 0.34
CA GLY A 43 12.36 -0.35 0.47
C GLY A 43 12.34 0.15 1.92
N GLY A 44 12.49 -0.75 2.93
CA GLY A 44 12.68 -0.36 4.33
C GLY A 44 11.53 -0.72 5.28
N CYS A 45 10.53 -1.51 4.83
CA CYS A 45 9.50 -2.02 5.72
C CYS A 45 9.99 -3.28 6.44
N GLY A 46 10.01 -3.27 7.78
CA GLY A 46 10.42 -4.41 8.60
C GLY A 46 9.40 -5.55 8.62
N GLU A 47 8.14 -5.25 8.37
CA GLU A 47 7.02 -6.18 8.30
C GLU A 47 6.18 -5.86 7.07
N VAL A 48 5.58 -6.87 6.44
CA VAL A 48 4.69 -6.69 5.28
C VAL A 48 3.39 -7.44 5.51
N PHE A 49 2.27 -6.75 5.35
CA PHE A 49 0.92 -7.28 5.45
C PHE A 49 0.27 -7.26 4.06
N VAL A 50 -0.29 -8.37 3.64
CA VAL A 50 -1.01 -8.49 2.36
C VAL A 50 -2.49 -8.63 2.63
N VAL A 51 -3.26 -7.64 2.20
CA VAL A 51 -4.71 -7.61 2.38
C VAL A 51 -5.37 -8.36 1.24
N LEU A 52 -6.01 -9.47 1.59
CA LEU A 52 -6.70 -10.38 0.68
C LEU A 52 -8.22 -10.30 0.90
N GLY A 53 -9.00 -10.53 -0.15
CA GLY A 53 -10.45 -10.47 -0.10
C GLY A 53 -11.09 -11.51 -1.01
N ALA A 54 -11.31 -11.18 -2.28
CA ALA A 54 -11.89 -12.09 -3.27
C ALA A 54 -11.08 -13.39 -3.44
N ALA A 55 -9.75 -13.28 -3.38
CA ALA A 55 -8.87 -14.43 -3.19
C ALA A 55 -8.73 -14.68 -1.68
N GLY A 56 -9.20 -15.81 -1.21
CA GLY A 56 -9.06 -16.20 0.19
C GLY A 56 -7.57 -16.44 0.57
N PRO A 57 -7.19 -16.24 1.84
CA PRO A 57 -5.80 -16.42 2.27
C PRO A 57 -5.26 -17.83 2.02
N ASP A 58 -6.10 -18.84 2.07
CA ASP A 58 -5.72 -20.24 1.84
C ASP A 58 -5.44 -20.56 0.37
N THR A 59 -5.80 -19.68 -0.57
CA THR A 59 -5.62 -19.87 -2.01
C THR A 59 -4.39 -19.15 -2.55
N VAL A 60 -3.78 -18.26 -1.76
CA VAL A 60 -2.67 -17.42 -2.17
C VAL A 60 -1.38 -17.90 -1.55
N ASN A 61 -0.41 -18.21 -2.41
CA ASN A 61 0.95 -18.50 -1.94
C ASN A 61 1.66 -17.16 -1.61
N LEU A 62 1.68 -16.81 -0.31
CA LEU A 62 2.31 -15.58 0.15
C LEU A 62 3.83 -15.69 0.10
N PRO A 63 4.52 -14.71 -0.51
CA PRO A 63 5.97 -14.65 -0.43
C PRO A 63 6.40 -14.30 1.00
N ALA A 64 7.32 -15.09 1.58
CA ALA A 64 7.88 -14.80 2.90
C ALA A 64 8.66 -13.46 2.89
N PRO A 65 8.61 -12.68 3.98
CA PRO A 65 7.97 -12.93 5.28
C PRO A 65 6.56 -12.30 5.42
N ALA A 66 5.83 -12.09 4.32
CA ALA A 66 4.53 -11.41 4.36
C ALA A 66 3.48 -12.18 5.17
N ARG A 67 2.59 -11.43 5.82
CA ARG A 67 1.46 -11.95 6.60
C ARG A 67 0.15 -11.65 5.88
N ALA A 68 -0.76 -12.64 5.82
CA ALA A 68 -2.10 -12.44 5.27
C ALA A 68 -2.97 -11.65 6.24
N VAL A 69 -3.75 -10.73 5.68
CA VAL A 69 -4.86 -10.05 6.36
C VAL A 69 -6.12 -10.29 5.54
N HIS A 70 -7.13 -10.91 6.13
CA HIS A 70 -8.40 -11.13 5.44
C HIS A 70 -9.33 -9.92 5.61
N ALA A 71 -9.66 -9.25 4.51
CA ALA A 71 -10.67 -8.20 4.47
C ALA A 71 -12.03 -8.84 4.17
N GLY A 72 -12.73 -9.34 5.19
CA GLY A 72 -14.02 -10.01 5.02
C GLY A 72 -15.10 -9.16 4.35
N GLN A 73 -14.97 -7.84 4.42
CA GLN A 73 -15.90 -6.88 3.82
C GLN A 73 -15.35 -6.23 2.53
N TRP A 74 -14.40 -6.87 1.87
CA TRP A 74 -13.73 -6.33 0.67
C TRP A 74 -14.70 -5.87 -0.43
N ALA A 75 -15.85 -6.53 -0.56
CA ALA A 75 -16.90 -6.18 -1.54
C ALA A 75 -17.56 -4.81 -1.27
N GLN A 76 -17.38 -4.23 -0.07
CA GLN A 76 -17.85 -2.88 0.26
C GLN A 76 -16.96 -1.77 -0.32
N GLY A 77 -15.84 -2.13 -0.95
CA GLY A 77 -14.95 -1.21 -1.63
C GLY A 77 -13.55 -1.10 -1.01
N LEU A 78 -12.77 -0.18 -1.55
CA LEU A 78 -11.36 0.03 -1.21
C LEU A 78 -11.17 0.40 0.28
N SER A 79 -12.12 1.13 0.87
CA SER A 79 -12.09 1.53 2.28
C SER A 79 -12.02 0.34 3.23
N ALA A 80 -12.77 -0.73 2.95
CA ALA A 80 -12.77 -1.95 3.77
C ALA A 80 -11.40 -2.64 3.75
N SER A 81 -10.76 -2.69 2.59
CA SER A 81 -9.42 -3.28 2.43
C SER A 81 -8.34 -2.44 3.14
N LEU A 82 -8.37 -1.13 2.97
CA LEU A 82 -7.41 -0.22 3.64
C LEU A 82 -7.60 -0.26 5.16
N ARG A 83 -8.84 -0.27 5.64
CA ARG A 83 -9.18 -0.42 7.06
C ARG A 83 -8.58 -1.70 7.62
N ALA A 84 -8.84 -2.84 7.00
CA ALA A 84 -8.33 -4.14 7.45
C ALA A 84 -6.80 -4.13 7.56
N GLY A 85 -6.11 -3.57 6.56
CA GLY A 85 -4.64 -3.46 6.57
C GLY A 85 -4.11 -2.57 7.70
N LEU A 86 -4.66 -1.36 7.88
CA LEU A 86 -4.22 -0.44 8.93
C LEU A 86 -4.53 -0.97 10.35
N GLU A 87 -5.68 -1.62 10.54
CA GLU A 87 -6.04 -2.25 11.82
C GLU A 87 -5.12 -3.41 12.15
N ALA A 88 -4.75 -4.24 11.17
CA ALA A 88 -3.79 -5.33 11.36
C ALA A 88 -2.41 -4.79 11.76
N VAL A 89 -1.89 -3.77 11.07
CA VAL A 89 -0.62 -3.12 11.46
C VAL A 89 -0.73 -2.53 12.85
N ARG A 90 -1.82 -1.85 13.19
CA ARG A 90 -2.03 -1.26 14.51
C ARG A 90 -2.00 -2.28 15.63
N ALA A 91 -2.60 -3.47 15.40
CA ALA A 91 -2.73 -4.52 16.40
C ALA A 91 -1.48 -5.39 16.54
N GLN A 92 -0.74 -5.60 15.45
CA GLN A 92 0.31 -6.62 15.36
C GLN A 92 1.73 -6.06 15.21
N SER A 93 1.87 -4.75 15.00
CA SER A 93 3.16 -4.10 14.75
C SER A 93 3.33 -2.84 15.60
N GLY A 94 4.56 -2.60 16.07
CA GLY A 94 4.98 -1.34 16.69
C GLY A 94 5.34 -0.24 15.71
N ALA A 95 5.10 -0.44 14.40
CA ALA A 95 5.52 0.47 13.35
C ALA A 95 4.98 1.90 13.55
N ALA A 96 5.84 2.88 13.34
CA ALA A 96 5.50 4.30 13.37
C ALA A 96 4.86 4.78 12.06
N PHE A 97 5.09 4.04 10.96
CA PHE A 97 4.57 4.33 9.64
C PHE A 97 3.89 3.11 9.01
N ALA A 98 2.81 3.33 8.27
CA ALA A 98 2.27 2.39 7.30
C ALA A 98 2.65 2.86 5.89
N VAL A 99 3.20 1.96 5.09
CA VAL A 99 3.50 2.18 3.67
C VAL A 99 2.48 1.39 2.86
N VAL A 100 1.51 2.09 2.31
CA VAL A 100 0.41 1.49 1.52
C VAL A 100 0.82 1.40 0.06
N HIS A 101 0.77 0.20 -0.49
CA HIS A 101 1.12 -0.12 -1.87
C HIS A 101 0.04 -0.96 -2.54
N LEU A 102 0.00 -0.97 -3.87
CA LEU A 102 -0.96 -1.73 -4.65
C LEU A 102 -0.29 -2.93 -5.33
N VAL A 103 -1.02 -4.04 -5.45
CA VAL A 103 -0.52 -5.24 -6.14
C VAL A 103 -0.41 -5.04 -7.66
N ASP A 104 -1.17 -4.10 -8.23
CA ASP A 104 -1.33 -3.88 -9.67
C ASP A 104 -0.43 -2.79 -10.27
N THR A 105 0.55 -2.34 -9.51
CA THR A 105 1.61 -1.43 -9.98
C THR A 105 2.98 -2.12 -9.98
N PRO A 106 3.19 -3.15 -10.82
CA PRO A 106 4.34 -4.06 -10.71
C PRO A 106 5.69 -3.45 -11.11
N ASP A 107 5.71 -2.25 -11.67
CA ASP A 107 6.92 -1.49 -11.99
C ASP A 107 7.43 -0.65 -10.82
N VAL A 108 6.62 -0.47 -9.77
CA VAL A 108 7.01 0.30 -8.58
C VAL A 108 7.87 -0.57 -7.66
N GLY A 109 9.17 -0.30 -7.66
CA GLY A 109 10.17 -1.08 -6.92
C GLY A 109 10.60 -0.46 -5.60
N ALA A 110 11.57 -1.11 -4.96
CA ALA A 110 12.12 -0.73 -3.66
C ALA A 110 12.67 0.71 -3.62
N GLY A 111 13.25 1.20 -4.72
CA GLY A 111 13.78 2.56 -4.79
C GLY A 111 12.72 3.64 -4.62
N VAL A 112 11.51 3.41 -5.16
CA VAL A 112 10.37 4.31 -4.96
C VAL A 112 9.92 4.27 -3.50
N VAL A 113 9.73 3.07 -2.95
CA VAL A 113 9.32 2.89 -1.54
C VAL A 113 10.30 3.58 -0.60
N ALA A 114 11.61 3.35 -0.75
CA ALA A 114 12.64 3.95 0.08
C ALA A 114 12.63 5.48 0.01
N ARG A 115 12.48 6.05 -1.20
CA ARG A 115 12.43 7.51 -1.41
C ARG A 115 11.25 8.14 -0.68
N VAL A 116 10.05 7.57 -0.84
CA VAL A 116 8.83 8.11 -0.21
C VAL A 116 8.85 7.94 1.30
N LEU A 117 9.30 6.78 1.80
CA LEU A 117 9.43 6.52 3.23
C LEU A 117 10.45 7.45 3.90
N THR A 118 11.62 7.62 3.30
CA THR A 118 12.65 8.55 3.82
C THR A 118 12.12 9.98 3.88
N THR A 119 11.40 10.43 2.84
CA THR A 119 10.79 11.76 2.82
C THR A 119 9.75 11.93 3.93
N ALA A 120 8.86 10.95 4.11
CA ALA A 120 7.87 10.99 5.18
C ALA A 120 8.53 11.02 6.57
N ASN A 121 9.55 10.18 6.79
CA ASN A 121 10.27 10.11 8.07
C ASN A 121 11.01 11.41 8.42
N ALA A 122 11.47 12.15 7.41
CA ALA A 122 12.14 13.44 7.58
C ALA A 122 11.18 14.63 7.72
N SER A 123 9.88 14.42 7.52
CA SER A 123 8.87 15.49 7.55
C SER A 123 8.15 15.59 8.90
N ASP A 124 7.73 16.80 9.26
CA ASP A 124 6.92 17.03 10.46
C ASP A 124 5.55 16.34 10.38
N SER A 125 4.95 16.28 9.19
CA SER A 125 3.66 15.63 8.98
C SER A 125 3.74 14.11 9.06
N GLY A 126 4.84 13.50 8.61
CA GLY A 126 4.95 12.06 8.41
C GLY A 126 4.02 11.53 7.33
N LEU A 127 3.60 12.40 6.39
CA LEU A 127 2.72 12.08 5.27
C LEU A 127 3.44 12.35 3.96
N ALA A 128 3.61 11.32 3.13
CA ALA A 128 4.16 11.46 1.80
C ALA A 128 3.48 10.50 0.84
N ARG A 129 3.47 10.85 -0.45
CA ARG A 129 2.99 9.96 -1.51
C ARG A 129 3.83 10.08 -2.75
N ALA A 130 4.00 8.99 -3.46
CA ALA A 130 4.61 9.03 -4.78
C ALA A 130 3.72 9.80 -5.75
N VAL A 131 4.35 10.56 -6.62
CA VAL A 131 3.73 11.15 -7.81
C VAL A 131 4.55 10.78 -9.03
N TYR A 132 3.89 10.63 -10.17
CA TYR A 132 4.50 10.24 -11.43
C TYR A 132 4.08 11.25 -12.50
N ALA A 133 5.01 12.06 -12.96
CA ALA A 133 4.74 13.21 -13.83
C ALA A 133 3.61 14.11 -13.25
N GLY A 134 3.70 14.39 -11.95
CA GLY A 134 2.73 15.21 -11.21
C GLY A 134 1.41 14.51 -10.86
N ARG A 135 1.18 13.29 -11.31
CA ARG A 135 -0.03 12.52 -10.99
C ARG A 135 0.15 11.73 -9.70
N PRO A 136 -0.77 11.86 -8.73
CA PRO A 136 -0.72 11.10 -7.49
C PRO A 136 -0.81 9.60 -7.72
N GLY A 137 0.07 8.84 -7.03
CA GLY A 137 0.13 7.38 -7.11
C GLY A 137 0.48 6.73 -5.77
N HIS A 138 1.00 5.53 -5.83
CA HIS A 138 1.50 4.73 -4.71
C HIS A 138 3.01 4.47 -4.84
N PRO A 139 3.70 4.24 -3.70
CA PRO A 139 3.18 4.09 -2.35
C PRO A 139 2.72 5.41 -1.70
N VAL A 140 1.89 5.26 -0.67
CA VAL A 140 1.50 6.32 0.27
C VAL A 140 2.06 5.97 1.64
N VAL A 141 2.72 6.91 2.30
CA VAL A 141 3.27 6.74 3.65
C VAL A 141 2.44 7.55 4.64
N LEU A 142 2.00 6.89 5.70
CA LEU A 142 1.08 7.42 6.70
C LEU A 142 1.68 7.22 8.10
N ALA A 143 2.07 8.30 8.79
CA ALA A 143 2.46 8.20 10.17
C ALA A 143 1.30 7.73 11.06
N ARG A 144 1.61 6.90 12.06
CA ARG A 144 0.64 6.23 12.96
C ARG A 144 -0.36 7.17 13.60
N ARG A 145 0.05 8.39 13.94
CA ARG A 145 -0.81 9.41 14.56
C ARG A 145 -2.01 9.83 13.71
N HIS A 146 -1.95 9.61 12.39
CA HIS A 146 -3.05 9.95 11.47
C HIS A 146 -4.05 8.82 11.26
N TRP A 147 -3.72 7.58 11.63
CA TRP A 147 -4.58 6.42 11.37
C TRP A 147 -5.95 6.52 12.03
N PRO A 148 -6.11 6.99 13.29
CA PRO A 148 -7.45 7.10 13.90
C PRO A 148 -8.40 7.99 13.12
N VAL A 149 -7.91 9.15 12.66
CA VAL A 149 -8.73 10.09 11.86
C VAL A 149 -9.05 9.49 10.49
N LEU A 150 -8.03 8.97 9.79
CA LEU A 150 -8.23 8.31 8.50
C LEU A 150 -9.24 7.17 8.59
N LEU A 151 -9.10 6.28 9.59
CA LEU A 151 -10.02 5.15 9.79
C LEU A 151 -11.46 5.63 10.05
N GLY A 152 -11.66 6.79 10.71
CA GLY A 152 -12.97 7.39 10.91
C GLY A 152 -13.60 7.93 9.62
N GLU A 153 -12.80 8.33 8.63
CA GLU A 153 -13.25 8.90 7.36
C GLU A 153 -13.43 7.87 6.25
N LEU A 154 -12.91 6.65 6.41
CA LEU A 154 -12.99 5.60 5.39
C LEU A 154 -14.43 5.11 5.18
N HIS A 155 -14.94 5.22 3.96
CA HIS A 155 -16.26 4.71 3.56
C HIS A 155 -16.32 4.37 2.06
N GLY A 156 -17.13 3.41 1.67
CA GLY A 156 -17.38 3.03 0.28
C GLY A 156 -16.12 2.67 -0.49
N ASP A 157 -16.09 3.03 -1.75
CA ASP A 157 -14.99 2.69 -2.67
C ASP A 157 -13.91 3.80 -2.74
N VAL A 158 -13.65 4.46 -1.63
CA VAL A 158 -12.60 5.47 -1.51
C VAL A 158 -11.55 5.06 -0.48
N GLY A 159 -10.28 5.12 -0.87
CA GLY A 159 -9.16 4.90 0.03
C GLY A 159 -8.73 6.18 0.77
N ALA A 160 -7.45 6.36 1.02
CA ALA A 160 -6.90 7.53 1.69
C ALA A 160 -6.93 8.82 0.83
N GLY A 161 -7.36 8.75 -0.43
CA GLY A 161 -7.32 9.88 -1.37
C GLY A 161 -8.01 11.15 -0.88
N PRO A 162 -9.27 11.11 -0.42
CA PRO A 162 -9.96 12.29 0.13
C PRO A 162 -9.23 12.89 1.34
N PHE A 163 -8.83 12.06 2.30
CA PHE A 163 -8.05 12.46 3.47
C PHE A 163 -6.76 13.21 3.07
N LEU A 164 -6.00 12.67 2.11
CA LEU A 164 -4.76 13.29 1.66
C LEU A 164 -5.00 14.60 0.90
N ARG A 165 -6.07 14.67 0.08
CA ARG A 165 -6.39 15.90 -0.68
C ARG A 165 -6.87 17.06 0.20
N ALA A 166 -7.50 16.76 1.33
CA ALA A 166 -7.95 17.77 2.29
C ALA A 166 -6.80 18.40 3.10
N ARG A 167 -5.57 17.90 2.95
CA ARG A 167 -4.40 18.33 3.73
C ARG A 167 -3.40 19.09 2.88
N THR A 168 -2.75 20.06 3.49
CA THR A 168 -1.71 20.88 2.86
C THR A 168 -0.28 20.43 3.23
N ASP A 169 -0.15 19.49 4.16
CA ASP A 169 1.11 19.01 4.73
C ASP A 169 1.55 17.63 4.21
N VAL A 170 0.86 17.10 3.18
CA VAL A 170 1.26 15.88 2.47
C VAL A 170 2.35 16.20 1.47
N ILE A 171 3.49 15.51 1.57
CA ILE A 171 4.59 15.72 0.63
C ILE A 171 4.40 14.86 -0.62
N ALA A 172 4.33 15.53 -1.77
CA ALA A 172 4.37 14.88 -3.08
C ALA A 172 5.83 14.57 -3.45
N VAL A 173 6.13 13.30 -3.68
CA VAL A 173 7.49 12.82 -3.99
C VAL A 173 7.53 12.36 -5.43
N GLU A 174 8.21 13.11 -6.32
CA GLU A 174 8.32 12.74 -7.72
C GLU A 174 9.17 11.48 -7.89
N CYS A 175 8.61 10.48 -8.55
CA CYS A 175 9.19 9.16 -8.75
C CYS A 175 9.16 8.69 -10.21
N GLY A 176 8.80 9.55 -11.15
CA GLY A 176 8.71 9.24 -12.57
C GLY A 176 10.04 8.84 -13.23
N ASP A 177 11.16 9.12 -12.58
CA ASP A 177 12.49 8.64 -12.97
C ASP A 177 12.76 7.18 -12.60
N LEU A 178 11.95 6.60 -11.70
CA LEU A 178 12.11 5.22 -11.20
C LEU A 178 11.04 4.25 -11.70
N ALA A 179 9.84 4.76 -11.97
CA ALA A 179 8.69 3.93 -12.40
C ALA A 179 7.65 4.79 -13.10
N SER A 180 6.70 4.16 -13.79
CA SER A 180 5.52 4.85 -14.33
C SER A 180 4.42 5.01 -13.27
N GLY A 181 4.37 4.10 -12.31
CA GLY A 181 3.34 4.04 -11.27
C GLY A 181 1.94 3.75 -11.81
N ALA A 182 1.86 3.28 -13.05
CA ALA A 182 0.58 2.96 -13.68
C ALA A 182 0.01 1.65 -13.14
N ASP A 183 -1.25 1.67 -12.79
CA ASP A 183 -2.03 0.47 -12.50
C ASP A 183 -2.38 -0.29 -13.80
N ILE A 184 -2.27 -1.61 -13.77
CA ILE A 184 -2.62 -2.47 -14.89
C ILE A 184 -4.01 -3.03 -14.67
N ASP A 185 -4.99 -2.52 -15.40
CA ASP A 185 -6.40 -2.89 -15.24
C ASP A 185 -6.88 -3.97 -16.22
N THR A 186 -6.17 -4.16 -17.32
CA THR A 186 -6.51 -5.14 -18.34
C THR A 186 -5.28 -5.96 -18.73
N PRO A 187 -5.45 -7.28 -19.07
CA PRO A 187 -4.34 -8.09 -19.56
C PRO A 187 -3.74 -7.51 -20.85
N GLY A 188 -2.43 -7.37 -20.91
CA GLY A 188 -1.73 -6.90 -22.12
C GLY A 188 -1.72 -5.38 -22.30
N ALA A 189 -2.08 -4.61 -21.29
CA ALA A 189 -1.93 -3.15 -21.27
C ALA A 189 -0.49 -2.72 -20.99
#